data_e8b95e0eb0fbd1b731e32e1eef6cd61e
#
_entry.id   e8b95e0eb0fbd1b731e32e1eef6cd61e
#
_cell.length_a   1.000
_cell.length_b   1.000
_cell.length_c   1.000
_cell.angle_alpha   90.00
_cell.angle_beta   90.00
_cell.angle_gamma   90.00
#
_symmetry.space_group_name_H-M   'P 1'
#
loop_
_entity.id
_entity.type
_entity.pdbx_description
1 polymer ?
#
loop_
_entity_poly.entity_id
_entity_poly.type
_entity_poly.pdbx_seq_one_letter_code
_entity_poly.pdbx_strand_id
1 'polypeptide(L)' 'MEATTNTFIRWFNSDEIVPSKDGYYLCQTGPVRYATLPFSTKHQLFNATDDCTDYAINVTWWAPIPELPYKEDENEA' A
#
# COMPACT_ATOMS: atom_id res chain seq x y z
N MET A 1 -15.87 -6.39 22.26
CA MET A 1 -15.63 -6.56 21.75
C MET A 1 -15.20 -6.48 21.19
N GLU A 2 -14.88 -6.62 20.66
CA GLU A 2 -14.46 -6.73 20.07
C GLU A 2 -14.20 -6.60 19.23
N ALA A 3 -14.21 -6.26 19.18
CA ALA A 3 -13.94 -6.05 18.17
C ALA A 3 -13.15 -6.52 17.57
N THR A 4 -13.11 -6.94 17.30
CA THR A 4 -12.37 -7.36 16.79
C THR A 4 -12.29 -7.54 15.64
N THR A 5 -12.01 -6.96 15.08
CA THR A 5 -11.82 -7.05 13.87
C THR A 5 -10.67 -7.63 13.55
N ASN A 6 -10.61 -8.63 13.01
CA ASN A 6 -9.45 -9.19 12.66
C ASN A 6 -9.14 -8.89 11.34
N THR A 7 -8.41 -7.93 11.11
CA THR A 7 -7.95 -7.58 9.79
C THR A 7 -6.67 -8.25 9.57
N PHE A 8 -6.63 -9.19 8.68
CA PHE A 8 -5.39 -9.84 8.35
C PHE A 8 -4.76 -9.09 7.20
N ILE A 9 -3.49 -8.82 7.32
CA ILE A 9 -2.74 -8.21 6.24
C ILE A 9 -2.08 -9.31 5.47
N ARG A 10 -2.46 -9.45 4.21
CA ARG A 10 -1.88 -10.47 3.38
C ARG A 10 -0.79 -9.85 2.53
N TRP A 11 0.42 -10.27 2.76
CA TRP A 11 1.58 -9.72 2.05
C TRP A 11 1.83 -10.47 0.77
N PHE A 12 2.18 -9.73 -0.26
CA PHE A 12 2.51 -10.30 -1.55
C PHE A 12 3.96 -9.96 -1.88
N ASN A 13 4.63 -10.88 -2.53
CA ASN A 13 6.00 -10.64 -2.97
C ASN A 13 5.95 -9.96 -4.33
N SER A 14 6.58 -8.82 -4.45
CA SER A 14 6.50 -8.03 -5.66
C SER A 14 7.21 -8.69 -6.84
N ASP A 15 8.07 -9.66 -6.59
CA ASP A 15 8.68 -10.40 -7.68
C ASP A 15 7.68 -11.34 -8.33
N GLU A 16 6.61 -11.66 -7.63
CA GLU A 16 5.63 -12.58 -8.14
C GLU A 16 4.39 -11.86 -8.63
N ILE A 17 3.98 -10.85 -7.93
CA ILE A 17 2.79 -10.11 -8.31
C ILE A 17 2.91 -8.69 -7.81
N VAL A 18 2.46 -7.74 -8.60
CA VAL A 18 2.44 -6.34 -8.23
C VAL A 18 1.01 -5.84 -8.28
N PRO A 19 0.73 -4.69 -7.69
CA PRO A 19 -0.64 -4.16 -7.72
C PRO A 19 -1.15 -3.97 -9.15
N SER A 20 -2.42 -4.20 -9.33
CA SER A 20 -3.02 -4.07 -10.65
C SER A 20 -3.67 -2.71 -10.88
N LYS A 21 -3.67 -1.87 -9.88
CA LYS A 21 -4.24 -0.54 -10.00
C LYS A 21 -3.33 0.47 -9.36
N ASP A 22 -3.38 1.69 -9.84
CA ASP A 22 -2.69 2.79 -9.19
C ASP A 22 -3.34 3.01 -7.85
N GLY A 23 -2.58 3.41 -6.88
CA GLY A 23 -3.11 3.67 -5.56
C GLY A 23 -2.00 3.59 -4.54
N TYR A 24 -2.38 3.64 -3.28
CA TYR A 24 -1.44 3.54 -2.19
C TYR A 24 -1.51 2.15 -1.60
N TYR A 25 -0.35 1.60 -1.29
CA TYR A 25 -0.26 0.26 -0.75
C TYR A 25 0.68 0.23 0.44
N LEU A 26 0.44 -0.71 1.32
CA LEU A 26 1.30 -0.90 2.47
C LEU A 26 2.55 -1.61 1.98
N CYS A 27 3.71 -1.06 2.26
CA CYS A 27 4.96 -1.61 1.76
C CYS A 27 5.95 -1.78 2.89
N GLN A 28 6.66 -2.88 2.88
CA GLN A 28 7.70 -3.09 3.86
C GLN A 28 8.95 -2.35 3.39
N THR A 29 9.43 -1.45 4.22
CA THR A 29 10.58 -0.63 3.85
C THR A 29 11.82 -0.98 4.64
N GLY A 30 11.74 -1.98 5.50
CA GLY A 30 12.87 -2.43 6.29
C GLY A 30 12.47 -3.62 7.11
N PRO A 31 13.38 -4.19 7.89
CA PRO A 31 13.08 -5.42 8.62
C PRO A 31 11.92 -5.27 9.58
N VAL A 32 11.75 -4.09 10.14
CA VAL A 32 10.67 -3.84 11.07
C VAL A 32 9.94 -2.56 10.73
N ARG A 33 9.97 -2.14 9.48
CA ARG A 33 9.37 -0.88 9.07
C ARG A 33 8.43 -1.07 7.91
N TYR A 34 7.41 -0.26 7.87
CA TYR A 34 6.54 -0.23 6.72
C TYR A 34 6.04 1.19 6.51
N ALA A 35 5.52 1.45 5.35
CA ALA A 35 4.97 2.75 5.01
C ALA A 35 3.97 2.56 3.90
N THR A 36 3.08 3.52 3.72
CA THR A 36 2.17 3.48 2.58
C THR A 36 2.80 4.27 1.46
N LEU A 37 2.88 3.65 0.31
CA LEU A 37 3.55 4.26 -0.83
C LEU A 37 2.66 4.16 -2.05
N PRO A 38 2.72 5.16 -2.92
CA PRO A 38 1.96 5.09 -4.17
C PRO A 38 2.60 4.09 -5.13
N PHE A 39 1.78 3.46 -5.93
CA PHE A 39 2.27 2.56 -6.96
C PHE A 39 1.77 3.03 -8.31
N SER A 40 2.66 3.09 -9.28
CA SER A 40 2.31 3.45 -10.64
C SER A 40 2.26 2.20 -11.50
N THR A 41 1.10 1.88 -12.03
CA THR A 41 0.99 0.73 -12.91
C THR A 41 1.64 1.02 -14.25
N LYS A 42 1.67 2.28 -14.65
CA LYS A 42 2.31 2.64 -15.90
C LYS A 42 3.78 2.28 -15.90
N HIS A 43 4.46 2.53 -14.80
CA HIS A 43 5.89 2.25 -14.70
C HIS A 43 6.17 0.99 -13.88
N GLN A 44 5.14 0.50 -13.18
CA GLN A 44 5.28 -0.68 -12.32
C GLN A 44 6.31 -0.45 -11.24
N LEU A 45 6.25 0.73 -10.61
CA LEU A 45 7.19 1.09 -9.57
C LEU A 45 6.45 1.60 -8.36
N PHE A 46 7.01 1.28 -7.18
CA PHE A 46 6.50 1.80 -5.92
C PHE A 46 7.15 3.15 -5.63
N ASN A 47 6.44 3.97 -4.92
CA ASN A 47 6.83 5.34 -4.57
C ASN A 47 6.99 6.16 -5.84
N ALA A 48 6.04 5.96 -6.76
CA ALA A 48 6.09 6.59 -8.07
C ALA A 48 4.68 6.90 -8.53
N THR A 49 4.57 7.85 -9.43
CA THR A 49 3.31 8.19 -10.06
C THR A 49 3.52 8.12 -11.55
N ASP A 50 2.47 8.34 -12.31
CA ASP A 50 2.58 8.32 -13.76
C ASP A 50 3.52 9.40 -14.25
N ASP A 51 3.63 10.50 -13.50
CA ASP A 51 4.43 11.62 -13.93
C ASP A 51 5.81 11.69 -13.30
N CYS A 52 6.05 10.91 -12.29
CA CYS A 52 7.32 11.04 -11.57
C CYS A 52 7.80 9.70 -11.07
N THR A 53 8.99 9.32 -11.47
CA THR A 53 9.60 8.09 -11.00
C THR A 53 10.91 8.35 -10.27
N ASP A 54 11.17 9.62 -9.95
CA ASP A 54 12.45 9.98 -9.37
C ASP A 54 12.69 9.39 -8.00
N TYR A 55 11.62 9.07 -7.30
CA TYR A 55 11.74 8.58 -5.93
C TYR A 55 11.34 7.13 -5.81
N ALA A 56 11.27 6.41 -6.94
CA ALA A 56 10.88 5.01 -6.91
C ALA A 56 11.85 4.20 -6.07
N ILE A 57 11.32 3.23 -5.33
CA ILE A 57 12.13 2.36 -4.51
C ILE A 57 11.75 0.92 -4.74
N ASN A 58 12.65 0.03 -4.42
CA ASN A 58 12.38 -1.38 -4.50
C ASN A 58 11.64 -1.82 -3.27
N VAL A 59 10.50 -2.47 -3.46
CA VAL A 59 9.70 -3.00 -2.38
C VAL A 59 9.56 -4.49 -2.63
N THR A 60 9.94 -5.30 -1.67
CA THR A 60 9.82 -6.74 -1.81
C THR A 60 8.44 -7.22 -1.39
N TRP A 61 7.91 -6.68 -0.31
CA TRP A 61 6.61 -7.13 0.21
C TRP A 61 5.65 -5.96 0.26
N TRP A 62 4.47 -6.17 -0.25
CA TRP A 62 3.44 -5.15 -0.24
C TRP A 62 2.09 -5.78 0.09
N ALA A 63 1.15 -4.96 0.47
CA ALA A 63 -0.19 -5.45 0.79
C ALA A 63 -1.21 -4.36 0.50
N PRO A 64 -2.43 -4.73 0.16
CA PRO A 64 -3.49 -3.75 0.05
C PRO A 64 -3.77 -3.18 1.43
N ILE A 65 -4.13 -1.93 1.49
CA ILE A 65 -4.45 -1.30 2.75
C ILE A 65 -5.83 -1.77 3.16
N PRO A 66 -5.98 -2.34 4.35
CA PRO A 66 -7.28 -2.82 4.79
C PRO A 66 -8.24 -1.65 4.96
N GLU A 67 -9.50 -1.95 4.85
CA GLU A 67 -10.48 -0.94 5.06
C GLU A 67 -10.45 -0.52 6.52
N LEU A 68 -10.43 0.75 6.77
CA LEU A 68 -10.38 1.24 8.13
C LEU A 68 -11.76 1.63 8.59
N PRO A 69 -12.03 1.49 9.88
CA PRO A 69 -13.36 1.85 10.40
C PRO A 69 -13.63 3.34 10.38
N TYR A 70 -12.57 4.13 10.48
CA TYR A 70 -12.75 5.56 10.49
C TYR A 70 -12.85 6.07 9.07
N LYS A 71 -13.89 6.84 8.80
CA LYS A 71 -14.04 7.40 7.49
C LYS A 71 -14.00 8.90 7.61
N GLU A 72 -13.00 9.47 7.02
CA GLU A 72 -12.79 10.86 7.15
C GLU A 72 -13.92 11.68 6.61
N ASP A 73 -14.55 11.23 5.58
CA ASP A 73 -15.62 11.97 5.02
C ASP A 73 -16.75 12.17 5.95
N GLU A 74 -16.96 11.27 6.83
CA GLU A 74 -18.07 11.37 7.69
C GLU A 74 -17.90 12.39 8.73
N ASN A 75 -16.74 12.89 8.89
CA ASN A 75 -16.49 13.86 9.86
C ASN A 75 -16.70 15.22 9.40
N GLU A 76 -17.00 15.34 8.20
CA GLU A 76 -17.15 16.57 7.70
C GLU A 76 -18.31 17.19 8.20
N ALA A 77 -19.12 16.59 8.72
CA ALA A 77 -20.36 17.12 9.12
C ALA A 77 -20.34 18.45 9.71
#